data_b20c740ebafbc3031e698119c823b535
#
_entry.id   b20c740ebafbc3031e698119c823b535
#
_cell.length_a   1.000
_cell.length_b   1.000
_cell.length_c   1.000
_cell.angle_alpha   90.00
_cell.angle_beta   90.00
_cell.angle_gamma   90.00
#
_symmetry.space_group_name_H-M   'P 1'
#
loop_
_entity.id
_entity.type
_entity.pdbx_description
1 polymer ?
#
loop_
_entity_poly.entity_id
_entity_poly.type
_entity_poly.pdbx_seq_one_letter_code
_entity_poly.pdbx_strand_id
1 'polypeptide(L)'
;IMILTNNQKSAIESAIEWYFSDSSEKPLFVIGGYAGTGKTTIVNMIIEILGLAKYNVLFSAYTGKAVNVLRRKRNIANTIHRTFYNIYKDQKGLYRFKIKNNLPSVVKLIVLDELSMINDKMMEDILSFNIPVIGLGDPGQLPPIYGKNSYIEEPDVFLKEVMRQNDDSGILELATLARESKPIENKQYKKSRIISENEIDKYSKYDIILCWKNETRRIINKIVRDE
;
A
#
# COMPACT_ATOMS: atom_id res chain seq x y z
N ILE A 1 -3.55 20.13 16.81
CA ILE A 1 -3.39 20.62 15.42
C ILE A 1 -2.24 19.85 14.83
N MET A 2 -2.48 19.14 13.74
CA MET A 2 -1.45 18.41 13.02
C MET A 2 -0.60 19.40 12.20
N ILE A 3 0.71 19.43 12.43
CA ILE A 3 1.61 20.29 11.66
C ILE A 3 2.07 19.51 10.43
N LEU A 4 1.73 20.01 9.25
CA LEU A 4 2.16 19.45 7.97
C LEU A 4 3.54 19.97 7.59
N THR A 5 4.37 19.10 7.02
CA THR A 5 5.64 19.51 6.39
C THR A 5 5.36 20.26 5.08
N ASN A 6 6.36 21.01 4.59
CA ASN A 6 6.22 21.72 3.31
C ASN A 6 5.96 20.74 2.14
N ASN A 7 6.60 19.58 2.16
CA ASN A 7 6.42 18.54 1.16
C ASN A 7 4.99 17.96 1.19
N GLN A 8 4.40 17.81 2.39
CA GLN A 8 3.01 17.37 2.53
C GLN A 8 2.00 18.43 2.05
N LYS A 9 2.25 19.72 2.33
CA LYS A 9 1.41 20.81 1.83
C LYS A 9 1.42 20.87 0.31
N SER A 10 2.60 20.85 -0.31
CA SER A 10 2.74 20.83 -1.77
C SER A 10 2.04 19.62 -2.39
N ALA A 11 2.13 18.44 -1.77
CA ALA A 11 1.44 17.24 -2.24
C ALA A 11 -0.09 17.41 -2.24
N ILE A 12 -0.64 18.05 -1.22
CA ILE A 12 -2.09 18.34 -1.12
C ILE A 12 -2.49 19.33 -2.23
N GLU A 13 -1.76 20.42 -2.39
CA GLU A 13 -2.02 21.45 -3.41
C GLU A 13 -2.01 20.83 -4.81
N SER A 14 -0.95 20.11 -5.18
CA SER A 14 -0.83 19.44 -6.47
C SER A 14 -1.95 18.43 -6.73
N ALA A 15 -2.37 17.66 -5.72
CA ALA A 15 -3.45 16.70 -5.87
C ALA A 15 -4.81 17.37 -6.07
N ILE A 16 -5.04 18.53 -5.45
CA ILE A 16 -6.27 19.31 -5.63
C ILE A 16 -6.30 19.91 -7.05
N GLU A 17 -5.21 20.52 -7.49
CA GLU A 17 -5.09 21.06 -8.85
C GLU A 17 -5.31 19.96 -9.90
N TRP A 18 -4.69 18.79 -9.71
CA TRP A 18 -4.91 17.62 -10.57
C TRP A 18 -6.37 17.18 -10.60
N TYR A 19 -7.05 17.13 -9.45
CA TYR A 19 -8.45 16.67 -9.39
C TYR A 19 -9.40 17.55 -10.18
N PHE A 20 -9.14 18.87 -10.24
CA PHE A 20 -9.92 19.84 -11.01
C PHE A 20 -9.44 20.01 -12.46
N SER A 21 -8.29 19.43 -12.82
CA SER A 21 -7.85 19.38 -14.22
C SER A 21 -8.66 18.35 -15.02
N ASP A 22 -8.47 18.32 -16.34
CA ASP A 22 -9.14 17.31 -17.17
C ASP A 22 -8.59 15.91 -16.87
N SER A 23 -9.35 15.13 -16.12
CA SER A 23 -9.00 13.77 -15.73
C SER A 23 -8.95 12.78 -16.91
N SER A 24 -9.45 13.16 -18.10
CA SER A 24 -9.33 12.33 -19.31
C SER A 24 -7.90 12.30 -19.82
N GLU A 25 -7.13 13.36 -19.63
CA GLU A 25 -5.72 13.43 -20.02
C GLU A 25 -4.81 12.72 -19.00
N LYS A 26 -5.11 12.86 -17.69
CA LYS A 26 -4.33 12.26 -16.61
C LYS A 26 -5.23 11.67 -15.54
N PRO A 27 -5.74 10.45 -15.73
CA PRO A 27 -6.71 9.84 -14.80
C PRO A 27 -6.11 9.37 -13.46
N LEU A 28 -4.78 9.34 -13.33
CA LEU A 28 -4.06 8.86 -12.15
C LEU A 28 -3.13 9.94 -11.58
N PHE A 29 -3.20 10.14 -10.26
CA PHE A 29 -2.24 10.92 -9.48
C PHE A 29 -1.56 10.02 -8.45
N VAL A 30 -0.23 9.94 -8.47
CA VAL A 30 0.53 9.03 -7.61
C VAL A 30 1.24 9.81 -6.51
N ILE A 31 0.89 9.48 -5.27
CA ILE A 31 1.59 9.93 -4.06
C ILE A 31 2.55 8.83 -3.62
N GLY A 32 3.79 8.93 -4.05
CA GLY A 32 4.88 8.09 -3.58
C GLY A 32 5.36 8.53 -2.20
N GLY A 33 6.03 7.62 -1.49
CA GLY A 33 6.69 8.01 -0.23
C GLY A 33 6.99 6.83 0.66
N TYR A 34 7.92 7.02 1.57
CA TYR A 34 8.36 5.99 2.51
C TYR A 34 7.25 5.54 3.47
N ALA A 35 7.42 4.37 4.08
CA ALA A 35 6.51 3.91 5.11
C ALA A 35 6.50 4.91 6.29
N GLY A 36 5.30 5.34 6.73
CA GLY A 36 5.17 6.28 7.85
C GLY A 36 5.28 7.76 7.51
N THR A 37 5.31 8.14 6.22
CA THR A 37 5.29 9.55 5.77
C THR A 37 3.91 10.21 5.79
N GLY A 38 2.86 9.48 6.21
CA GLY A 38 1.53 10.04 6.34
C GLY A 38 0.66 10.00 5.07
N LYS A 39 1.02 9.26 4.02
CA LYS A 39 0.28 9.18 2.74
C LYS A 39 -1.24 9.10 2.90
N THR A 40 -1.72 8.12 3.65
CA THR A 40 -3.17 7.93 3.86
C THR A 40 -3.81 9.11 4.62
N THR A 41 -3.06 9.76 5.50
CA THR A 41 -3.54 10.94 6.24
C THR A 41 -3.72 12.13 5.30
N ILE A 42 -2.75 12.35 4.42
CA ILE A 42 -2.79 13.42 3.41
C ILE A 42 -3.98 13.21 2.47
N VAL A 43 -4.21 11.99 2.00
CA VAL A 43 -5.38 11.72 1.14
C VAL A 43 -6.70 11.99 1.85
N ASN A 44 -6.84 11.66 3.13
CA ASN A 44 -8.04 12.01 3.87
C ASN A 44 -8.24 13.53 3.96
N MET A 45 -7.17 14.32 4.09
CA MET A 45 -7.23 15.77 4.05
C MET A 45 -7.61 16.30 2.66
N ILE A 46 -7.05 15.72 1.59
CA ILE A 46 -7.43 16.04 0.20
C ILE A 46 -8.93 15.81 0.01
N ILE A 47 -9.45 14.66 0.43
CA ILE A 47 -10.87 14.32 0.33
C ILE A 47 -11.74 15.32 1.09
N GLU A 48 -11.32 15.75 2.28
CA GLU A 48 -12.02 16.75 3.09
C GLU A 48 -12.03 18.12 2.40
N ILE A 49 -10.89 18.57 1.87
CA ILE A 49 -10.78 19.85 1.13
C ILE A 49 -11.62 19.82 -0.14
N LEU A 50 -11.67 18.70 -0.87
CA LEU A 50 -12.51 18.52 -2.05
C LEU A 50 -14.01 18.46 -1.71
N GLY A 51 -14.40 18.44 -0.46
CA GLY A 51 -15.81 18.34 -0.02
C GLY A 51 -16.46 17.00 -0.41
N LEU A 52 -15.70 15.94 -0.63
CA LEU A 52 -16.22 14.64 -1.01
C LEU A 52 -16.77 13.89 0.20
N ALA A 53 -18.02 13.46 0.10
CA ALA A 53 -18.61 12.60 1.12
C ALA A 53 -17.96 11.19 1.07
N LYS A 54 -17.98 10.47 2.18
CA LYS A 54 -17.35 9.13 2.29
C LYS A 54 -17.84 8.13 1.23
N TYR A 55 -19.09 8.20 0.85
CA TYR A 55 -19.68 7.33 -0.18
C TYR A 55 -19.27 7.71 -1.62
N ASN A 56 -18.69 8.91 -1.80
CA ASN A 56 -18.13 9.34 -3.08
C ASN A 56 -16.70 8.81 -3.31
N VAL A 57 -16.07 8.25 -2.28
CA VAL A 57 -14.67 7.80 -2.34
C VAL A 57 -14.58 6.30 -2.10
N LEU A 58 -13.96 5.61 -3.04
CA LEU A 58 -13.74 4.17 -3.01
C LEU A 58 -12.29 3.88 -2.64
N PHE A 59 -12.04 3.43 -1.41
CA PHE A 59 -10.72 2.96 -1.02
C PHE A 59 -10.54 1.49 -1.37
N SER A 60 -9.40 1.16 -1.99
CA SER A 60 -9.04 -0.22 -2.28
C SER A 60 -7.57 -0.48 -2.03
N ALA A 61 -7.25 -1.72 -1.65
CA ALA A 61 -5.89 -2.19 -1.48
C ALA A 61 -5.75 -3.63 -1.98
N TYR A 62 -4.53 -4.02 -2.31
CA TYR A 62 -4.29 -5.38 -2.82
C TYR A 62 -4.54 -6.45 -1.76
N THR A 63 -4.20 -6.20 -0.49
CA THR A 63 -4.30 -7.17 0.60
C THR A 63 -5.43 -6.87 1.58
N GLY A 64 -6.03 -7.92 2.17
CA GLY A 64 -7.02 -7.76 3.24
C GLY A 64 -6.47 -7.07 4.49
N LYS A 65 -5.16 -7.22 4.77
CA LYS A 65 -4.49 -6.54 5.89
C LYS A 65 -4.47 -5.03 5.70
N ALA A 66 -4.10 -4.56 4.50
CA ALA A 66 -4.13 -3.13 4.16
C ALA A 66 -5.56 -2.56 4.22
N VAL A 67 -6.55 -3.30 3.69
CA VAL A 67 -7.97 -2.92 3.81
C VAL A 67 -8.40 -2.74 5.27
N ASN A 68 -8.00 -3.64 6.17
CA ASN A 68 -8.34 -3.52 7.59
C ASN A 68 -7.70 -2.27 8.23
N VAL A 69 -6.50 -1.87 7.81
CA VAL A 69 -5.86 -0.62 8.26
C VAL A 69 -6.66 0.59 7.78
N LEU A 70 -7.10 0.60 6.52
CA LEU A 70 -7.94 1.67 5.96
C LEU A 70 -9.28 1.78 6.71
N ARG A 71 -9.94 0.65 7.00
CA ARG A 71 -11.20 0.62 7.76
C ARG A 71 -11.06 1.14 9.19
N ARG A 72 -9.95 0.84 9.88
CA ARG A 72 -9.65 1.40 11.21
C ARG A 72 -9.55 2.92 11.17
N LYS A 73 -9.14 3.51 10.05
CA LYS A 73 -9.15 4.95 9.79
C LYS A 73 -10.52 5.49 9.32
N ARG A 74 -11.59 4.69 9.49
CA ARG A 74 -12.98 5.01 9.14
C ARG A 74 -13.24 5.20 7.63
N ASN A 75 -12.41 4.64 6.76
CA ASN A 75 -12.60 4.63 5.32
C ASN A 75 -13.48 3.44 4.89
N ILE A 76 -14.31 3.64 3.88
CA ILE A 76 -15.06 2.56 3.23
C ILE A 76 -14.10 1.86 2.26
N ALA A 77 -13.56 0.72 2.66
CA ALA A 77 -12.50 0.05 1.92
C ALA A 77 -12.80 -1.43 1.66
N ASN A 78 -12.38 -1.92 0.49
CA ASN A 78 -12.41 -3.32 0.09
C ASN A 78 -11.11 -3.71 -0.63
N THR A 79 -10.89 -5.03 -0.84
CA THR A 79 -9.80 -5.46 -1.71
C THR A 79 -10.08 -5.09 -3.16
N ILE A 80 -9.03 -4.88 -3.96
CA ILE A 80 -9.13 -4.56 -5.38
C ILE A 80 -10.01 -5.57 -6.10
N HIS A 81 -9.78 -6.87 -5.88
CA HIS A 81 -10.58 -7.91 -6.50
C HIS A 81 -12.07 -7.80 -6.17
N ARG A 82 -12.43 -7.51 -4.92
CA ARG A 82 -13.82 -7.35 -4.51
C ARG A 82 -14.46 -6.06 -5.06
N THR A 83 -13.67 -5.01 -5.18
CA THR A 83 -14.14 -3.72 -5.68
C THR A 83 -14.43 -3.74 -7.17
N PHE A 84 -13.46 -4.21 -7.96
CA PHE A 84 -13.44 -4.01 -9.41
C PHE A 84 -13.82 -5.25 -10.21
N TYR A 85 -13.82 -6.46 -9.60
CA TYR A 85 -14.06 -7.69 -10.33
C TYR A 85 -15.27 -8.46 -9.79
N ASN A 86 -15.91 -9.19 -10.68
CA ASN A 86 -16.85 -10.28 -10.39
C ASN A 86 -16.07 -11.59 -10.37
N ILE A 87 -16.35 -12.42 -9.37
CA ILE A 87 -15.72 -13.74 -9.23
C ILE A 87 -16.71 -14.77 -9.75
N TYR A 88 -16.27 -15.63 -10.67
CA TYR A 88 -17.05 -16.75 -11.19
C TYR A 88 -16.21 -18.02 -11.26
N LYS A 89 -16.87 -19.17 -11.37
CA LYS A 89 -16.19 -20.45 -11.64
C LYS A 89 -16.26 -20.75 -13.13
N ASP A 90 -15.12 -21.11 -13.72
CA ASP A 90 -15.07 -21.58 -15.08
C ASP A 90 -15.59 -23.03 -15.19
N GLN A 91 -15.64 -23.57 -16.41
CA GLN A 91 -16.10 -24.95 -16.68
C GLN A 91 -15.28 -26.03 -15.97
N LYS A 92 -14.05 -25.71 -15.55
CA LYS A 92 -13.16 -26.60 -14.78
C LYS A 92 -13.28 -26.40 -13.27
N GLY A 93 -14.26 -25.58 -12.80
CA GLY A 93 -14.47 -25.27 -11.40
C GLY A 93 -13.44 -24.30 -10.80
N LEU A 94 -12.54 -23.71 -11.61
CA LEU A 94 -11.53 -22.77 -11.15
C LEU A 94 -12.13 -21.36 -11.03
N TYR A 95 -11.77 -20.65 -9.95
CA TYR A 95 -12.17 -19.26 -9.76
C TYR A 95 -11.49 -18.38 -10.79
N ARG A 96 -12.29 -17.55 -11.46
CA ARG A 96 -11.87 -16.54 -12.43
C ARG A 96 -12.40 -15.18 -12.03
N PHE A 97 -11.73 -14.15 -12.51
CA PHE A 97 -12.07 -12.75 -12.27
C PHE A 97 -12.45 -12.11 -13.61
N LYS A 98 -13.57 -11.42 -13.61
CA LYS A 98 -14.01 -10.60 -14.74
C LYS A 98 -14.24 -9.19 -14.23
N ILE A 99 -13.66 -8.19 -14.90
CA ILE A 99 -13.90 -6.79 -14.55
C ILE A 99 -15.39 -6.47 -14.55
N LYS A 100 -15.86 -5.68 -13.62
CA LYS A 100 -17.24 -5.19 -13.57
C LYS A 100 -17.48 -4.22 -14.72
N ASN A 101 -18.71 -4.14 -15.19
CA ASN A 101 -19.06 -3.23 -16.28
C ASN A 101 -19.06 -1.77 -15.80
N ASN A 102 -19.44 -1.52 -14.55
CA ASN A 102 -19.50 -0.17 -13.94
C ASN A 102 -19.32 -0.25 -12.42
N LEU A 103 -19.02 0.89 -11.85
CA LEU A 103 -19.05 1.15 -10.41
C LEU A 103 -20.29 1.98 -10.07
N PRO A 104 -20.67 2.10 -8.78
CA PRO A 104 -21.78 2.96 -8.38
C PRO A 104 -21.58 4.41 -8.86
N SER A 105 -22.59 5.01 -9.46
CA SER A 105 -22.54 6.36 -10.05
C SER A 105 -22.21 7.47 -9.05
N VAL A 106 -22.36 7.21 -7.78
CA VAL A 106 -21.98 8.14 -6.69
C VAL A 106 -20.49 8.24 -6.45
N VAL A 107 -19.68 7.29 -6.99
CA VAL A 107 -18.21 7.29 -6.83
C VAL A 107 -17.62 8.37 -7.70
N LYS A 108 -16.86 9.27 -7.09
CA LYS A 108 -16.18 10.41 -7.75
C LYS A 108 -14.66 10.32 -7.65
N LEU A 109 -14.14 9.49 -6.76
CA LEU A 109 -12.72 9.31 -6.55
C LEU A 109 -12.43 7.86 -6.13
N ILE A 110 -11.40 7.27 -6.70
CA ILE A 110 -10.83 6.00 -6.28
C ILE A 110 -9.50 6.27 -5.58
N VAL A 111 -9.28 5.63 -4.43
CA VAL A 111 -7.99 5.67 -3.73
C VAL A 111 -7.44 4.25 -3.64
N LEU A 112 -6.26 4.03 -4.21
CA LEU A 112 -5.54 2.77 -4.18
C LEU A 112 -4.39 2.84 -3.18
N ASP A 113 -4.44 2.03 -2.13
CA ASP A 113 -3.33 1.90 -1.18
C ASP A 113 -2.46 0.69 -1.55
N GLU A 114 -1.17 0.73 -1.19
CA GLU A 114 -0.16 -0.28 -1.56
C GLU A 114 -0.05 -0.45 -3.09
N LEU A 115 0.03 0.67 -3.82
CA LEU A 115 0.07 0.70 -5.29
C LEU A 115 1.19 -0.18 -5.87
N SER A 116 2.32 -0.32 -5.19
CA SER A 116 3.45 -1.13 -5.62
C SER A 116 3.11 -2.61 -5.90
N MET A 117 2.04 -3.13 -5.29
CA MET A 117 1.59 -4.51 -5.48
C MET A 117 0.59 -4.71 -6.63
N ILE A 118 0.16 -3.64 -7.28
CA ILE A 118 -0.84 -3.65 -8.36
C ILE A 118 -0.09 -3.69 -9.68
N ASN A 119 -0.33 -4.67 -10.53
CA ASN A 119 0.32 -4.74 -11.83
C ASN A 119 -0.35 -3.85 -12.87
N ASP A 120 0.36 -3.60 -13.99
CA ASP A 120 -0.09 -2.71 -15.07
C ASP A 120 -1.48 -3.12 -15.59
N LYS A 121 -1.74 -4.42 -15.78
CA LYS A 121 -3.05 -4.91 -16.26
C LYS A 121 -4.20 -4.55 -15.31
N MET A 122 -3.98 -4.70 -14.01
CA MET A 122 -5.00 -4.31 -13.02
C MET A 122 -5.19 -2.78 -12.99
N MET A 123 -4.12 -2.01 -13.18
CA MET A 123 -4.22 -0.56 -13.30
C MET A 123 -5.02 -0.14 -14.52
N GLU A 124 -4.75 -0.72 -15.70
CA GLU A 124 -5.54 -0.49 -16.92
C GLU A 124 -7.03 -0.81 -16.69
N ASP A 125 -7.32 -1.95 -16.06
CA ASP A 125 -8.68 -2.33 -15.72
C ASP A 125 -9.36 -1.31 -14.79
N ILE A 126 -8.64 -0.78 -13.78
CA ILE A 126 -9.18 0.22 -12.86
C ILE A 126 -9.38 1.57 -13.57
N LEU A 127 -8.43 1.99 -14.38
CA LEU A 127 -8.51 3.26 -15.11
C LEU A 127 -9.62 3.26 -16.16
N SER A 128 -10.03 2.08 -16.68
CA SER A 128 -11.13 1.94 -17.65
C SER A 128 -12.49 2.37 -17.11
N PHE A 129 -12.64 2.56 -15.79
CA PHE A 129 -13.87 3.11 -15.21
C PHE A 129 -14.02 4.63 -15.40
N ASN A 130 -12.99 5.31 -15.91
CA ASN A 130 -12.97 6.76 -16.15
C ASN A 130 -13.34 7.59 -14.90
N ILE A 131 -12.89 7.15 -13.73
CA ILE A 131 -13.02 7.86 -12.46
C ILE A 131 -11.62 8.27 -12.02
N PRO A 132 -11.39 9.51 -11.56
CA PRO A 132 -10.09 9.94 -11.04
C PRO A 132 -9.55 8.99 -9.97
N VAL A 133 -8.24 8.66 -10.06
CA VAL A 133 -7.58 7.70 -9.16
C VAL A 133 -6.41 8.38 -8.46
N ILE A 134 -6.36 8.29 -7.13
CA ILE A 134 -5.16 8.58 -6.34
C ILE A 134 -4.50 7.27 -5.95
N GLY A 135 -3.27 7.05 -6.38
CA GLY A 135 -2.45 5.90 -6.01
C GLY A 135 -1.47 6.25 -4.88
N LEU A 136 -1.43 5.43 -3.83
CA LEU A 136 -0.51 5.55 -2.71
C LEU A 136 0.45 4.37 -2.70
N GLY A 137 1.74 4.63 -2.71
CA GLY A 137 2.71 3.54 -2.67
C GLY A 137 4.11 3.98 -2.29
N ASP A 138 4.97 2.99 -2.18
CA ASP A 138 6.42 3.18 -1.97
C ASP A 138 7.13 2.38 -3.06
N PRO A 139 7.81 3.03 -4.03
CA PRO A 139 8.51 2.32 -5.10
C PRO A 139 9.63 1.40 -4.61
N GLY A 140 10.10 1.58 -3.37
CA GLY A 140 11.07 0.69 -2.73
C GLY A 140 10.46 -0.53 -2.02
N GLN A 141 9.14 -0.71 -2.06
CA GLN A 141 8.47 -1.90 -1.53
C GLN A 141 8.38 -3.03 -2.56
N LEU A 142 7.83 -4.17 -2.12
CA LEU A 142 7.74 -5.36 -2.97
C LEU A 142 6.90 -5.09 -4.22
N PRO A 143 7.40 -5.50 -5.40
CA PRO A 143 6.67 -5.38 -6.66
C PRO A 143 5.48 -6.37 -6.70
N PRO A 144 4.63 -6.29 -7.74
CA PRO A 144 3.56 -7.25 -7.96
C PRO A 144 4.09 -8.69 -8.05
N ILE A 145 3.28 -9.68 -7.63
CA ILE A 145 3.63 -11.10 -7.74
C ILE A 145 3.76 -11.52 -9.21
N TYR A 146 2.94 -10.92 -10.09
CA TYR A 146 2.95 -11.16 -11.52
C TYR A 146 2.96 -9.84 -12.29
N GLY A 147 3.78 -9.76 -13.34
CA GLY A 147 3.93 -8.56 -14.15
C GLY A 147 4.78 -7.49 -13.46
N LYS A 148 4.64 -6.27 -13.91
CA LYS A 148 5.32 -5.07 -13.38
C LYS A 148 4.29 -3.99 -13.05
N ASN A 149 4.71 -2.97 -12.35
CA ASN A 149 3.95 -1.74 -12.12
C ASN A 149 4.76 -0.54 -12.58
N SER A 150 4.46 -0.07 -13.78
CA SER A 150 5.11 1.12 -14.35
C SER A 150 4.57 2.42 -13.75
N TYR A 151 3.38 2.40 -13.13
CA TYR A 151 2.71 3.58 -12.62
C TYR A 151 3.30 4.13 -11.31
N ILE A 152 4.12 3.33 -10.59
CA ILE A 152 4.75 3.76 -9.33
C ILE A 152 6.19 4.25 -9.52
N GLU A 153 6.78 4.02 -10.68
CA GLU A 153 8.20 4.33 -10.94
C GLU A 153 8.48 5.83 -10.88
N GLU A 154 7.54 6.65 -11.41
CA GLU A 154 7.63 8.11 -11.42
C GLU A 154 6.38 8.71 -10.74
N PRO A 155 6.34 8.79 -9.40
CA PRO A 155 5.22 9.38 -8.69
C PRO A 155 5.15 10.90 -8.92
N ASP A 156 3.92 11.45 -8.99
CA ASP A 156 3.69 12.89 -9.15
C ASP A 156 4.25 13.71 -7.99
N VAL A 157 4.18 13.15 -6.80
CA VAL A 157 4.79 13.72 -5.60
C VAL A 157 5.41 12.62 -4.77
N PHE A 158 6.52 12.90 -4.10
CA PHE A 158 7.21 11.92 -3.25
C PHE A 158 7.46 12.46 -1.85
N LEU A 159 6.87 11.78 -0.85
CA LEU A 159 7.00 12.14 0.56
C LEU A 159 8.22 11.45 1.18
N LYS A 160 9.23 12.22 1.55
CA LYS A 160 10.49 11.71 2.11
C LYS A 160 10.51 11.69 3.64
N GLU A 161 9.80 12.62 4.28
CA GLU A 161 9.89 12.84 5.72
C GLU A 161 9.05 11.82 6.48
N VAL A 162 9.71 10.95 7.25
CA VAL A 162 9.05 9.95 8.09
C VAL A 162 8.53 10.61 9.37
N MET A 163 7.21 10.62 9.53
CA MET A 163 6.51 11.26 10.66
C MET A 163 6.45 10.39 11.93
N ARG A 164 7.03 9.19 11.91
CA ARG A 164 7.09 8.35 13.11
C ARG A 164 8.09 8.93 14.10
N GLN A 165 7.57 9.42 15.22
CA GLN A 165 8.41 9.86 16.35
C GLN A 165 9.19 8.66 16.91
N ASN A 166 10.48 8.89 17.18
CA ASN A 166 11.41 7.99 17.88
C ASN A 166 11.55 6.58 17.31
N ASP A 167 12.40 6.41 16.29
CA ASP A 167 12.92 5.08 15.98
C ASP A 167 14.05 4.69 16.94
N ASP A 168 13.67 4.34 18.16
CA ASP A 168 14.55 3.66 19.12
C ASP A 168 14.81 2.20 18.74
N SER A 169 14.05 1.67 17.78
CA SER A 169 14.10 0.25 17.42
C SER A 169 15.26 -0.11 16.48
N GLY A 170 15.77 0.83 15.69
CA GLY A 170 16.74 0.59 14.61
C GLY A 170 16.12 0.05 13.32
N ILE A 171 14.79 -0.13 13.27
CA ILE A 171 14.08 -0.64 12.08
C ILE A 171 14.19 0.34 10.91
N LEU A 172 14.14 1.66 11.16
CA LEU A 172 14.31 2.66 10.09
C LEU A 172 15.70 2.61 9.48
N GLU A 173 16.73 2.41 10.30
CA GLU A 173 18.12 2.26 9.84
C GLU A 173 18.23 1.02 8.94
N LEU A 174 17.73 -0.14 9.40
CA LEU A 174 17.70 -1.38 8.62
C LEU A 174 16.91 -1.24 7.32
N ALA A 175 15.75 -0.60 7.35
CA ALA A 175 14.93 -0.36 6.18
C ALA A 175 15.64 0.58 5.16
N THR A 176 16.40 1.56 5.64
CA THR A 176 17.19 2.46 4.79
C THR A 176 18.34 1.70 4.14
N LEU A 177 19.10 0.91 4.91
CA LEU A 177 20.17 0.07 4.36
C LEU A 177 19.66 -0.88 3.28
N ALA A 178 18.54 -1.55 3.55
CA ALA A 178 17.91 -2.46 2.58
C ALA A 178 17.49 -1.73 1.28
N ARG A 179 16.89 -0.54 1.41
CA ARG A 179 16.46 0.27 0.26
C ARG A 179 17.63 0.75 -0.59
N GLU A 180 18.73 1.12 0.05
CA GLU A 180 19.94 1.58 -0.62
C GLU A 180 20.83 0.41 -1.09
N SER A 181 20.35 -0.82 -0.96
CA SER A 181 21.12 -2.06 -1.28
C SER A 181 22.48 -2.10 -0.57
N LYS A 182 22.57 -1.48 0.60
CA LYS A 182 23.77 -1.51 1.43
C LYS A 182 23.85 -2.80 2.23
N PRO A 183 25.05 -3.30 2.55
CA PRO A 183 25.22 -4.49 3.38
C PRO A 183 24.57 -4.32 4.75
N ILE A 184 23.79 -5.32 5.17
CA ILE A 184 23.24 -5.42 6.53
C ILE A 184 24.10 -6.42 7.29
N GLU A 185 24.81 -5.93 8.29
CA GLU A 185 25.72 -6.75 9.10
C GLU A 185 24.96 -7.49 10.23
N ASN A 186 25.49 -8.64 10.62
CA ASN A 186 24.99 -9.40 11.77
C ASN A 186 25.44 -8.74 13.08
N LYS A 187 24.70 -7.71 13.51
CA LYS A 187 24.97 -6.95 14.74
C LYS A 187 23.71 -6.35 15.36
N GLN A 188 23.88 -5.67 16.47
CA GLN A 188 22.83 -4.89 17.13
C GLN A 188 22.61 -3.55 16.40
N TYR A 189 21.35 -3.26 16.10
CA TYR A 189 20.85 -1.98 15.57
C TYR A 189 19.86 -1.38 16.59
N LYS A 190 20.31 -0.58 17.51
CA LYS A 190 19.51 -0.08 18.65
C LYS A 190 18.81 -1.24 19.39
N LYS A 191 17.47 -1.31 19.36
CA LYS A 191 16.67 -2.40 19.96
C LYS A 191 16.45 -3.61 19.05
N SER A 192 16.84 -3.50 17.76
CA SER A 192 16.77 -4.60 16.79
C SER A 192 18.12 -5.28 16.63
N ARG A 193 18.09 -6.57 16.34
CA ARG A 193 19.29 -7.37 16.12
C ARG A 193 19.14 -8.22 14.86
N ILE A 194 20.16 -8.25 14.04
CA ILE A 194 20.31 -9.27 12.99
C ILE A 194 21.04 -10.45 13.59
N ILE A 195 20.47 -11.63 13.41
CA ILE A 195 21.03 -12.91 13.90
C ILE A 195 21.00 -13.93 12.79
N SER A 196 21.85 -14.95 12.89
CA SER A 196 21.75 -16.13 12.04
C SER A 196 20.63 -17.05 12.50
N GLU A 197 20.15 -17.91 11.61
CA GLU A 197 19.09 -18.89 11.95
C GLU A 197 19.48 -19.80 13.11
N ASN A 198 20.75 -20.17 13.21
CA ASN A 198 21.27 -21.02 14.28
C ASN A 198 21.24 -20.36 15.67
N GLU A 199 21.04 -19.05 15.76
CA GLU A 199 20.91 -18.30 17.02
C GLU A 199 19.46 -18.23 17.51
N ILE A 200 18.50 -18.77 16.75
CA ILE A 200 17.10 -18.82 17.15
C ILE A 200 16.92 -20.04 18.06
N ASP A 201 16.75 -19.81 19.36
CA ASP A 201 16.52 -20.85 20.36
C ASP A 201 15.10 -21.42 20.25
N LYS A 202 14.07 -20.55 20.27
CA LYS A 202 12.66 -20.93 20.11
C LYS A 202 11.89 -19.89 19.32
N TYR A 203 11.11 -20.36 18.35
CA TYR A 203 10.23 -19.51 17.55
C TYR A 203 9.02 -19.01 18.33
N SER A 204 8.52 -19.79 19.30
CA SER A 204 7.38 -19.42 20.17
C SER A 204 7.62 -18.21 21.07
N LYS A 205 8.88 -17.74 21.21
CA LYS A 205 9.23 -16.51 21.94
C LYS A 205 8.81 -15.23 21.21
N TYR A 206 8.45 -15.31 19.94
CA TYR A 206 8.13 -14.13 19.12
C TYR A 206 6.61 -13.99 18.95
N ASP A 207 6.08 -12.80 19.15
CA ASP A 207 4.65 -12.49 18.94
C ASP A 207 4.23 -12.63 17.48
N ILE A 208 5.11 -12.25 16.54
CA ILE A 208 4.87 -12.31 15.10
C ILE A 208 6.15 -12.72 14.38
N ILE A 209 6.02 -13.69 13.47
CA ILE A 209 7.09 -14.11 12.57
C ILE A 209 6.65 -13.84 11.13
N LEU A 210 7.47 -13.08 10.39
CA LEU A 210 7.25 -12.77 8.99
C LEU A 210 8.14 -13.65 8.11
N CYS A 211 7.55 -14.28 7.11
CA CYS A 211 8.25 -15.14 6.17
C CYS A 211 8.01 -14.71 4.74
N TRP A 212 9.02 -14.82 3.90
CA TRP A 212 8.92 -14.59 2.46
C TRP A 212 8.04 -15.62 1.76
N LYS A 213 8.29 -16.93 2.01
CA LYS A 213 7.61 -18.04 1.34
C LYS A 213 6.54 -18.67 2.22
N ASN A 214 5.44 -19.09 1.60
CA ASN A 214 4.39 -19.87 2.29
C ASN A 214 4.90 -21.21 2.82
N GLU A 215 5.86 -21.82 2.16
CA GLU A 215 6.50 -23.07 2.62
C GLU A 215 7.22 -22.85 3.94
N THR A 216 8.11 -21.86 4.04
CA THR A 216 8.80 -21.47 5.27
C THR A 216 7.80 -21.19 6.39
N ARG A 217 6.72 -20.46 6.09
CA ARG A 217 5.65 -20.21 7.08
C ARG A 217 5.01 -21.50 7.60
N ARG A 218 4.77 -22.50 6.72
CA ARG A 218 4.19 -23.78 7.13
C ARG A 218 5.15 -24.56 8.04
N ILE A 219 6.44 -24.56 7.70
CA ILE A 219 7.48 -25.21 8.51
C ILE A 219 7.55 -24.56 9.90
N ILE A 220 7.68 -23.24 9.98
CA ILE A 220 7.77 -22.52 11.25
C ILE A 220 6.49 -22.72 12.09
N ASN A 221 5.31 -22.66 11.48
CA ASN A 221 4.05 -22.91 12.19
C ASN A 221 3.98 -24.35 12.77
N LYS A 222 4.62 -25.33 12.12
CA LYS A 222 4.72 -26.68 12.65
C LYS A 222 5.66 -26.68 13.85
N ILE A 223 6.85 -26.11 13.73
CA ILE A 223 7.83 -26.01 14.82
C ILE A 223 7.20 -25.39 16.08
N VAL A 224 6.54 -24.20 15.91
CA VAL A 224 5.90 -23.48 17.03
C VAL A 224 4.80 -24.29 17.71
N ARG A 225 4.14 -25.21 17.01
CA ARG A 225 3.13 -26.07 17.61
C ARG A 225 3.75 -27.25 18.37
N ASP A 226 4.96 -27.66 17.98
CA ASP A 226 5.69 -28.77 18.56
C ASP A 226 6.58 -28.30 19.74
N GLU A 227 6.81 -26.97 19.91
CA GLU A 227 7.45 -26.32 21.05
C GLU A 227 6.52 -26.18 22.27
#